data_7fd08502d7f2baf6cc17afb031b2a6c2
#
_entry.id   7fd08502d7f2baf6cc17afb031b2a6c2
#
_cell.length_a   1.000
_cell.length_b   1.000
_cell.length_c   1.000
_cell.angle_alpha   90.00
_cell.angle_beta   90.00
_cell.angle_gamma   90.00
#
_symmetry.space_group_name_H-M   'P 1'
#
loop_
_entity.id
_entity.type
_entity.pdbx_description
1 polymer ?
#
loop_
_entity_poly.entity_id
_entity_poly.type
_entity_poly.pdbx_seq_one_letter_code
_entity_poly.pdbx_strand_id
1 'polypeptide(L)' 'KEVGSRGITVNSISPGPTNTELFLEGKSEETIQRLAAMSALGRIGETEDIARVVLFLASEEAAWVTGQNIGVNGGVA' A
#
# COMPACT_ATOMS: atom_id res chain seq x y z
N LYS A 1 18.78 -10.52 -9.93
CA LYS A 1 20.11 -10.02 -10.35
C LYS A 1 20.15 -9.66 -11.83
N GLU A 2 19.68 -10.55 -12.66
CA GLU A 2 19.70 -10.30 -14.11
C GLU A 2 18.90 -9.07 -14.49
N VAL A 3 17.71 -8.92 -13.92
CA VAL A 3 16.88 -7.75 -14.18
C VAL A 3 17.50 -6.48 -13.60
N GLY A 4 18.20 -6.60 -12.46
CA GLY A 4 18.91 -5.48 -11.86
C GLY A 4 20.00 -4.93 -12.74
N SER A 5 20.72 -5.80 -13.45
CA SER A 5 21.80 -5.38 -14.36
C SER A 5 21.28 -4.61 -15.58
N ARG A 6 19.98 -4.68 -15.84
CA ARG A 6 19.32 -3.94 -16.91
C ARG A 6 18.67 -2.65 -16.43
N GLY A 7 18.87 -2.30 -15.15
CA GLY A 7 18.24 -1.12 -14.56
C GLY A 7 16.76 -1.32 -14.24
N ILE A 8 16.31 -2.56 -14.14
CA ILE A 8 14.93 -2.89 -13.82
C ILE A 8 14.81 -3.18 -12.33
N THR A 9 13.82 -2.58 -11.66
CA THR A 9 13.53 -2.86 -10.26
C THR A 9 12.25 -3.71 -10.15
N VAL A 10 12.20 -4.56 -9.13
CA VAL A 10 11.04 -5.40 -8.85
C VAL A 10 10.68 -5.26 -7.38
N ASN A 11 9.49 -4.75 -7.12
CA ASN A 11 8.98 -4.57 -5.76
C ASN A 11 7.54 -5.04 -5.68
N SER A 12 7.09 -5.36 -4.47
CA SER A 12 5.70 -5.69 -4.23
C SER A 12 5.11 -4.76 -3.17
N ILE A 13 3.80 -4.66 -3.15
CA ILE A 13 3.07 -3.82 -2.21
C ILE A 13 2.07 -4.68 -1.45
N SER A 14 2.03 -4.50 -0.13
CA SER A 14 1.02 -5.13 0.73
C SER A 14 0.11 -4.02 1.27
N PRO A 15 -1.05 -3.78 0.62
CA PRO A 15 -1.96 -2.74 1.10
C PRO A 15 -2.71 -3.20 2.35
N GLY A 16 -3.02 -2.25 3.22
CA GLY A 16 -3.90 -2.47 4.35
C GLY A 16 -5.36 -2.21 3.97
N PRO A 17 -6.25 -2.11 4.98
CA PRO A 17 -7.66 -1.79 4.73
C PRO A 17 -7.79 -0.48 3.95
N THR A 18 -8.44 -0.55 2.79
CA THR A 18 -8.52 0.56 1.86
C THR A 18 -9.98 0.80 1.46
N ASN A 19 -10.34 2.06 1.29
CA ASN A 19 -11.69 2.48 0.95
C ASN A 19 -12.03 2.12 -0.49
N THR A 20 -12.46 0.88 -0.70
CA THR A 20 -12.92 0.37 -1.98
C THR A 20 -14.27 -0.30 -1.79
N GLU A 21 -15.07 -0.38 -2.84
CA GLU A 21 -16.35 -1.06 -2.76
C GLU A 21 -16.19 -2.51 -2.32
N LEU A 22 -15.20 -3.19 -2.85
CA LEU A 22 -14.95 -4.60 -2.51
C LEU A 22 -14.63 -4.77 -1.03
N PHE A 23 -13.77 -3.90 -0.49
CA PHE A 23 -13.41 -3.96 0.93
C PHE A 23 -14.60 -3.64 1.83
N LEU A 24 -15.40 -2.64 1.45
CA LEU A 24 -16.52 -2.17 2.28
C LEU A 24 -17.74 -3.06 2.20
N GLU A 25 -17.82 -3.90 1.18
CA GLU A 25 -18.97 -4.77 0.95
C GLU A 25 -19.24 -5.65 2.16
N GLY A 26 -20.48 -5.63 2.64
CA GLY A 26 -20.91 -6.44 3.77
C GLY A 26 -20.40 -5.98 5.12
N LYS A 27 -19.67 -4.87 5.20
CA LYS A 27 -19.15 -4.36 6.47
C LYS A 27 -20.01 -3.23 6.99
N SER A 28 -20.28 -3.27 8.30
CA SER A 28 -20.99 -2.17 8.97
C SER A 28 -20.05 -1.00 9.18
N GLU A 29 -20.62 0.18 9.40
CA GLU A 29 -19.86 1.38 9.75
C GLU A 29 -18.99 1.14 10.99
N GLU A 30 -19.55 0.46 11.98
CA GLU A 30 -18.85 0.14 13.21
C GLU A 30 -17.62 -0.73 12.96
N THR A 31 -17.75 -1.73 12.08
CA THR A 31 -16.63 -2.59 11.72
C THR A 31 -15.55 -1.80 11.01
N ILE A 32 -15.95 -0.91 10.10
CA ILE A 32 -15.00 -0.07 9.36
C ILE A 32 -14.24 0.84 10.32
N GLN A 33 -14.93 1.44 11.29
CA GLN A 33 -14.28 2.30 12.29
C GLN A 33 -13.31 1.53 13.16
N ARG A 34 -13.64 0.29 13.47
CA ARG A 34 -12.75 -0.58 14.25
C ARG A 34 -11.47 -0.88 13.47
N LEU A 35 -11.60 -1.16 12.19
CA LEU A 35 -10.44 -1.42 11.33
C LEU A 35 -9.60 -0.17 11.17
N ALA A 36 -10.24 0.99 11.05
CA ALA A 36 -9.52 2.27 10.98
C ALA A 36 -8.71 2.52 12.25
N ALA A 37 -9.28 2.19 13.41
CA ALA A 37 -8.61 2.39 14.70
C ALA A 37 -7.39 1.49 14.88
N MET A 38 -7.29 0.39 14.15
CA MET A 38 -6.13 -0.50 14.20
C MET A 38 -4.91 0.09 13.50
N SER A 39 -5.11 1.07 12.64
CA SER A 39 -3.99 1.73 11.96
C SER A 39 -3.40 2.79 12.89
N ALA A 40 -2.07 2.95 12.82
CA ALA A 40 -1.39 3.99 13.59
C ALA A 40 -1.86 5.38 13.20
N LEU A 41 -2.35 5.54 11.97
CA LEU A 41 -2.84 6.82 11.46
C LEU A 41 -4.33 7.03 11.70
N GLY A 42 -5.02 6.04 12.29
CA GLY A 42 -6.41 6.18 12.72
C GLY A 42 -7.45 6.19 11.62
N ARG A 43 -7.10 5.74 10.42
CA ARG A 43 -8.03 5.68 9.29
C ARG A 43 -7.70 4.51 8.37
N ILE A 44 -8.68 4.08 7.59
CA ILE A 44 -8.41 3.18 6.47
C ILE A 44 -7.77 4.01 5.34
N GLY A 45 -7.07 3.35 4.44
CA GLY A 45 -6.41 4.04 3.33
C GLY A 45 -7.40 4.44 2.24
N GLU A 46 -7.00 5.39 1.42
CA GLU A 46 -7.68 5.72 0.19
C GLU A 46 -6.91 5.10 -0.96
N THR A 47 -7.57 4.92 -2.10
CA THR A 47 -6.91 4.34 -3.27
C THR A 47 -5.70 5.17 -3.70
N GLU A 48 -5.75 6.49 -3.52
CA GLU A 48 -4.63 7.37 -3.80
C GLU A 48 -3.42 7.09 -2.93
N ASP A 49 -3.63 6.62 -1.70
CA ASP A 49 -2.50 6.27 -0.82
C ASP A 49 -1.67 5.15 -1.42
N ILE A 50 -2.33 4.19 -2.06
CA ILE A 50 -1.66 3.08 -2.73
C ILE A 50 -1.05 3.54 -4.06
N ALA A 51 -1.82 4.30 -4.84
CA ALA A 51 -1.40 4.76 -6.17
C ALA A 51 -0.13 5.62 -6.09
N ARG A 52 -0.01 6.48 -5.08
CA ARG A 52 1.17 7.33 -4.91
C ARG A 52 2.43 6.52 -4.68
N VAL A 53 2.32 5.42 -3.94
CA VAL A 53 3.48 4.54 -3.70
C VAL A 53 3.86 3.82 -5.00
N VAL A 54 2.87 3.34 -5.75
CA VAL A 54 3.14 2.68 -7.03
C VAL A 54 3.84 3.66 -8.00
N LEU A 55 3.35 4.89 -8.08
CA LEU A 55 3.95 5.91 -8.95
C LEU A 55 5.39 6.20 -8.54
N PHE A 56 5.64 6.31 -7.23
CA PHE A 56 7.00 6.52 -6.74
C PHE A 56 7.92 5.37 -7.16
N LEU A 57 7.47 4.12 -6.93
CA LEU A 57 8.27 2.94 -7.24
C LEU A 57 8.53 2.80 -8.75
N ALA A 58 7.65 3.33 -9.59
CA ALA A 58 7.82 3.32 -11.03
C ALA A 58 8.67 4.47 -11.56
N SER A 59 9.06 5.40 -10.68
CA SER A 59 9.82 6.59 -11.08
C SER A 59 11.31 6.38 -10.91
N GLU A 60 12.10 7.27 -11.53
CA GLU A 60 13.55 7.25 -11.39
C GLU A 60 13.99 7.55 -9.96
N GLU A 61 13.14 8.24 -9.18
CA GLU A 61 13.44 8.54 -7.79
C GLU A 61 13.55 7.29 -6.93
N ALA A 62 12.95 6.18 -7.36
CA ALA A 62 13.06 4.90 -6.68
C ALA A 62 14.09 3.97 -7.34
N ALA A 63 15.03 4.50 -8.10
CA ALA A 63 15.97 3.69 -8.88
C ALA A 63 16.87 2.78 -8.05
N TRP A 64 17.04 3.10 -6.77
CA TRP A 64 17.84 2.28 -5.86
C TRP A 64 16.98 1.37 -4.98
N VAL A 65 15.67 1.30 -5.22
CA VAL A 65 14.72 0.49 -4.46
C VAL A 65 14.35 -0.73 -5.28
N THR A 66 14.75 -1.92 -4.82
CA THR A 66 14.38 -3.17 -5.49
C THR A 66 14.35 -4.30 -4.47
N GLY A 67 13.60 -5.35 -4.78
CA GLY A 67 13.48 -6.52 -3.94
C GLY A 67 12.72 -6.29 -2.64
N GLN A 68 11.92 -5.22 -2.56
CA GLN A 68 11.21 -4.88 -1.34
C GLN A 68 9.74 -5.26 -1.40
N ASN A 69 9.19 -5.60 -0.24
CA ASN A 69 7.75 -5.71 -0.06
C ASN A 69 7.36 -4.55 0.87
N ILE A 70 6.63 -3.60 0.34
CA ILE A 70 6.31 -2.36 1.05
C ILE A 70 4.90 -2.42 1.58
N GLY A 71 4.75 -2.32 2.90
CA GLY A 71 3.44 -2.23 3.53
C GLY A 71 2.90 -0.81 3.39
N VAL A 72 1.73 -0.69 2.76
CA VAL A 72 1.04 0.60 2.61
C VAL A 72 -0.27 0.47 3.37
N ASN A 73 -0.19 0.58 4.69
CA ASN A 73 -1.24 0.13 5.59
C ASN A 73 -1.48 1.06 6.78
N GLY A 74 -0.94 2.26 6.78
CA GLY A 74 -1.12 3.19 7.88
C GLY A 74 -0.55 2.71 9.21
N GLY A 75 0.35 1.73 9.18
CA GLY A 75 0.97 1.22 10.39
C GLY A 75 0.20 0.08 11.06
N VAL A 76 -0.69 -0.57 10.35
CA VAL A 76 -1.34 -1.79 10.84
C VAL A 76 -0.28 -2.89 10.91
N ALA A 77 -0.10 -3.44 12.08
CA ALA A 77 0.91 -4.46 12.31
C ALA A 77 0.43 -5.84 11.88
#